data_54eea72b06fd468b0b9d9ffe45374ccf
#
_entry.id   54eea72b06fd468b0b9d9ffe45374ccf
#
_cell.length_a   1.000
_cell.length_b   1.000
_cell.length_c   1.000
_cell.angle_alpha   90.00
_cell.angle_beta   90.00
_cell.angle_gamma   90.00
#
_symmetry.space_group_name_H-M   'P 1'
#
loop_
_entity.id
_entity.type
_entity.pdbx_description
1 polymer ?
#
loop_
_entity_poly.entity_id
_entity_poly.type
_entity_poly.pdbx_seq_one_letter_code
_entity_poly.pdbx_strand_id
1 'polypeptide(L)'
;VQEELKLFCEKIKVIKLNQINKDFMVIARIESLILEKGMRDAISRARAYTNSGADGIMIHSRKKNPKEIFEFANKYRRDFKNIPLVCVPTSYNSVREDELVKHGFNIVIYANHLFRAAYPAMQKTVNSILKNGRSKEADKELISIKKILELIPGTK
;
A
#
# COMPACT_ATOMS: atom_id res chain seq x y z
N VAL A 1 7.54 -16.15 3.83
CA VAL A 1 7.34 -16.71 5.18
C VAL A 1 7.11 -15.55 6.14
N GLN A 2 6.10 -15.67 7.01
CA GLN A 2 5.85 -14.66 8.05
C GLN A 2 6.76 -14.96 9.25
N GLU A 3 7.41 -13.92 9.76
CA GLU A 3 8.33 -14.06 10.89
C GLU A 3 7.60 -14.49 12.18
N GLU A 4 8.36 -15.07 13.10
CA GLU A 4 7.88 -15.45 14.43
C GLU A 4 7.41 -14.19 15.17
N LEU A 5 6.26 -14.30 15.88
CA LEU A 5 5.57 -13.16 16.48
C LEU A 5 6.45 -12.38 17.46
N LYS A 6 7.12 -13.09 18.37
CA LYS A 6 7.96 -12.49 19.42
C LYS A 6 9.13 -11.74 18.81
N LEU A 7 9.82 -12.36 17.87
CA LEU A 7 10.97 -11.76 17.18
C LEU A 7 10.59 -10.49 16.42
N PHE A 8 9.43 -10.51 15.75
CA PHE A 8 8.94 -9.29 15.06
C PHE A 8 8.58 -8.17 16.04
N CYS A 9 7.98 -8.51 17.20
CA CYS A 9 7.72 -7.53 18.26
C CYS A 9 9.01 -6.91 18.82
N GLU A 10 10.07 -7.70 18.97
CA GLU A 10 11.37 -7.22 19.41
C GLU A 10 11.98 -6.23 18.39
N LYS A 11 11.87 -6.53 17.10
CA LYS A 11 12.29 -5.60 16.03
C LYS A 11 11.56 -4.26 16.12
N ILE A 12 10.23 -4.27 16.32
CA ILE A 12 9.46 -3.04 16.49
C ILE A 12 10.00 -2.23 17.67
N LYS A 13 10.21 -2.88 18.83
CA LYS A 13 10.75 -2.22 20.02
C LYS A 13 12.12 -1.60 19.77
N VAL A 14 13.03 -2.33 19.11
CA VAL A 14 14.38 -1.82 18.77
C VAL A 14 14.29 -0.59 17.85
N ILE A 15 13.43 -0.63 16.83
CA ILE A 15 13.23 0.53 15.95
C ILE A 15 12.71 1.73 16.76
N LYS A 16 11.72 1.53 17.61
CA LYS A 16 11.12 2.61 18.42
C LYS A 16 12.12 3.18 19.45
N LEU A 17 12.96 2.37 20.06
CA LEU A 17 13.99 2.82 21.00
C LEU A 17 15.09 3.65 20.31
N ASN A 18 15.38 3.38 19.05
CA ASN A 18 16.41 4.09 18.28
C ASN A 18 15.86 5.18 17.36
N GLN A 19 14.59 5.50 17.48
CA GLN A 19 13.92 6.52 16.68
C GLN A 19 14.41 7.91 17.07
N ILE A 20 15.07 8.62 16.14
CA ILE A 20 15.60 9.97 16.38
C ILE A 20 14.49 11.02 16.23
N ASN A 21 13.63 10.87 15.22
CA ASN A 21 12.55 11.81 14.95
C ASN A 21 11.19 11.19 15.29
N LYS A 22 10.39 11.88 16.11
CA LYS A 22 9.05 11.43 16.52
C LYS A 22 8.04 11.42 15.36
N ASP A 23 8.31 12.15 14.29
CA ASP A 23 7.46 12.18 13.08
C ASP A 23 7.64 10.93 12.20
N PHE A 24 8.67 10.13 12.44
CA PHE A 24 8.87 8.86 11.76
C PHE A 24 7.91 7.81 12.31
N MET A 25 7.08 7.22 11.43
CA MET A 25 6.08 6.22 11.82
C MET A 25 6.54 4.80 11.46
N VAL A 26 6.37 3.87 12.39
CA VAL A 26 6.55 2.43 12.18
C VAL A 26 5.20 1.78 11.89
N ILE A 27 4.94 1.45 10.63
CA ILE A 27 3.72 0.73 10.21
C ILE A 27 4.02 -0.76 10.10
N ALA A 28 3.44 -1.57 10.98
CA ALA A 28 3.65 -3.01 10.98
C ALA A 28 2.69 -3.71 10.02
N ARG A 29 3.23 -4.41 9.02
CA ARG A 29 2.44 -5.15 8.02
C ARG A 29 2.15 -6.57 8.49
N ILE A 30 0.92 -7.04 8.26
CA ILE A 30 0.43 -8.37 8.63
C ILE A 30 0.09 -9.15 7.37
N GLU A 31 0.68 -10.34 7.24
CA GLU A 31 0.51 -11.23 6.10
C GLU A 31 -0.41 -12.44 6.40
N SER A 32 -0.99 -12.51 7.58
CA SER A 32 -1.77 -13.66 8.06
C SER A 32 -2.90 -14.08 7.12
N LEU A 33 -3.63 -13.11 6.53
CA LEU A 33 -4.72 -13.40 5.60
C LEU A 33 -4.21 -13.88 4.24
N ILE A 34 -3.06 -13.36 3.79
CA ILE A 34 -2.41 -13.80 2.53
C ILE A 34 -1.87 -15.22 2.66
N LEU A 35 -1.37 -15.56 3.84
CA LEU A 35 -0.78 -16.86 4.17
C LEU A 35 -1.80 -17.86 4.72
N GLU A 36 -3.09 -17.53 4.65
CA GLU A 36 -4.21 -18.38 5.09
C GLU A 36 -4.14 -18.82 6.56
N LYS A 37 -3.43 -18.05 7.41
CA LYS A 37 -3.36 -18.30 8.86
C LYS A 37 -4.60 -17.85 9.62
N GLY A 38 -5.51 -17.19 8.92
CA GLY A 38 -6.84 -16.81 9.38
C GLY A 38 -6.88 -15.54 10.24
N MET A 39 -8.10 -15.14 10.54
CA MET A 39 -8.42 -13.90 11.25
C MET A 39 -7.88 -13.87 12.68
N ARG A 40 -7.85 -15.02 13.37
CA ARG A 40 -7.35 -15.10 14.75
C ARG A 40 -5.87 -14.73 14.83
N ASP A 41 -5.04 -15.26 13.92
CA ASP A 41 -3.61 -14.95 13.84
C ASP A 41 -3.42 -13.47 13.47
N ALA A 42 -4.19 -12.96 12.49
CA ALA A 42 -4.12 -11.56 12.07
C ALA A 42 -4.39 -10.59 13.23
N ILE A 43 -5.43 -10.80 14.01
CA ILE A 43 -5.78 -9.96 15.17
C ILE A 43 -4.76 -10.11 16.30
N SER A 44 -4.29 -11.32 16.58
CA SER A 44 -3.25 -11.57 17.59
C SER A 44 -1.97 -10.78 17.27
N ARG A 45 -1.52 -10.83 16.02
CA ARG A 45 -0.35 -10.06 15.56
C ARG A 45 -0.58 -8.57 15.61
N ALA A 46 -1.73 -8.09 15.15
CA ALA A 46 -2.07 -6.66 15.21
C ALA A 46 -1.97 -6.12 16.64
N ARG A 47 -2.54 -6.83 17.60
CA ARG A 47 -2.46 -6.48 19.05
C ARG A 47 -1.03 -6.48 19.56
N ALA A 48 -0.28 -7.53 19.26
CA ALA A 48 1.10 -7.68 19.72
C ALA A 48 2.02 -6.58 19.13
N TYR A 49 1.88 -6.27 17.86
CA TYR A 49 2.67 -5.23 17.18
C TYR A 49 2.34 -3.84 17.71
N THR A 50 1.06 -3.53 17.88
CA THR A 50 0.63 -2.25 18.47
C THR A 50 1.15 -2.11 19.89
N ASN A 51 1.02 -3.14 20.73
CA ASN A 51 1.53 -3.15 22.12
C ASN A 51 3.08 -3.10 22.18
N SER A 52 3.76 -3.44 21.10
CA SER A 52 5.22 -3.32 20.97
C SER A 52 5.68 -1.96 20.48
N GLY A 53 4.75 -1.04 20.19
CA GLY A 53 5.03 0.35 19.82
C GLY A 53 4.89 0.65 18.32
N ALA A 54 4.30 -0.22 17.51
CA ALA A 54 3.97 0.13 16.14
C ALA A 54 2.98 1.30 16.11
N ASP A 55 3.28 2.32 15.29
CA ASP A 55 2.48 3.53 15.15
C ASP A 55 1.24 3.32 14.27
N GLY A 56 1.22 2.24 13.49
CA GLY A 56 0.09 1.84 12.66
C GLY A 56 0.17 0.38 12.25
N ILE A 57 -0.94 -0.14 11.75
CA ILE A 57 -1.06 -1.52 11.27
C ILE A 57 -1.49 -1.51 9.82
N MET A 58 -0.81 -2.30 8.98
CA MET A 58 -1.22 -2.57 7.61
C MET A 58 -1.71 -4.01 7.51
N ILE A 59 -2.96 -4.19 7.08
CA ILE A 59 -3.52 -5.49 6.74
C ILE A 59 -3.64 -5.65 5.22
N HIS A 60 -3.39 -6.85 4.72
CA HIS A 60 -3.50 -7.15 3.31
C HIS A 60 -4.29 -8.42 3.05
N SER A 61 -5.02 -8.46 1.91
CA SER A 61 -5.78 -9.61 1.43
C SER A 61 -5.64 -9.77 -0.08
N ARG A 62 -5.70 -11.01 -0.55
CA ARG A 62 -5.77 -11.35 -1.98
C ARG A 62 -7.20 -11.59 -2.47
N LYS A 63 -8.17 -11.64 -1.58
CA LYS A 63 -9.56 -11.88 -1.95
C LYS A 63 -10.16 -10.66 -2.63
N LYS A 64 -10.96 -10.89 -3.66
CA LYS A 64 -11.75 -9.83 -4.33
C LYS A 64 -12.86 -9.30 -3.43
N ASN A 65 -13.42 -10.15 -2.57
CA ASN A 65 -14.44 -9.77 -1.60
C ASN A 65 -13.77 -9.12 -0.37
N PRO A 66 -14.13 -7.89 0.02
CA PRO A 66 -13.51 -7.15 1.11
C PRO A 66 -13.94 -7.61 2.52
N LYS A 67 -14.85 -8.57 2.65
CA LYS A 67 -15.44 -8.98 3.95
C LYS A 67 -14.38 -9.26 5.02
N GLU A 68 -13.30 -9.96 4.69
CA GLU A 68 -12.26 -10.26 5.70
C GLU A 68 -11.45 -9.03 6.12
N ILE A 69 -11.26 -8.04 5.22
CA ILE A 69 -10.61 -6.77 5.56
C ILE A 69 -11.51 -5.95 6.48
N PHE A 70 -12.80 -5.89 6.21
CA PHE A 70 -13.77 -5.21 7.07
C PHE A 70 -13.94 -5.90 8.41
N GLU A 71 -13.99 -7.24 8.43
CA GLU A 71 -14.02 -8.01 9.67
C GLU A 71 -12.77 -7.74 10.53
N PHE A 72 -11.59 -7.74 9.92
CA PHE A 72 -10.35 -7.39 10.61
C PHE A 72 -10.42 -5.98 11.20
N ALA A 73 -10.78 -4.99 10.37
CA ALA A 73 -10.86 -3.59 10.80
C ALA A 73 -11.84 -3.41 11.97
N ASN A 74 -13.05 -3.98 11.86
CA ASN A 74 -14.05 -3.89 12.92
C ASN A 74 -13.59 -4.53 14.24
N LYS A 75 -12.87 -5.68 14.16
CA LYS A 75 -12.32 -6.35 15.35
C LYS A 75 -11.18 -5.53 15.96
N TYR A 76 -10.27 -5.04 15.15
CA TYR A 76 -9.12 -4.26 15.59
C TYR A 76 -9.55 -2.93 16.25
N ARG A 77 -10.55 -2.24 15.67
CA ARG A 77 -11.08 -0.96 16.19
C ARG A 77 -11.74 -1.05 17.56
N ARG A 78 -12.16 -2.23 18.00
CA ARG A 78 -12.68 -2.42 19.36
C ARG A 78 -11.61 -2.14 20.42
N ASP A 79 -10.36 -2.51 20.11
CA ASP A 79 -9.23 -2.39 21.04
C ASP A 79 -8.42 -1.10 20.81
N PHE A 80 -8.27 -0.68 19.55
CA PHE A 80 -7.37 0.40 19.14
C PHE A 80 -8.07 1.42 18.23
N LYS A 81 -8.77 2.36 18.85
CA LYS A 81 -9.59 3.35 18.12
C LYS A 81 -8.76 4.36 17.33
N ASN A 82 -7.59 4.76 17.84
CA ASN A 82 -6.81 5.88 17.34
C ASN A 82 -5.53 5.46 16.58
N ILE A 83 -5.18 4.17 16.57
CA ILE A 83 -3.99 3.70 15.84
C ILE A 83 -4.28 3.66 14.36
N PRO A 84 -3.48 4.31 13.49
CA PRO A 84 -3.67 4.27 12.05
C PRO A 84 -3.78 2.86 11.48
N LEU A 85 -4.80 2.66 10.67
CA LEU A 85 -5.04 1.41 9.94
C LEU A 85 -4.87 1.64 8.45
N VAL A 86 -4.02 0.83 7.83
CA VAL A 86 -3.58 0.96 6.44
C VAL A 86 -4.09 -0.22 5.64
N CYS A 87 -4.59 0.02 4.43
CA CYS A 87 -4.94 -1.02 3.48
C CYS A 87 -4.41 -0.76 2.07
N VAL A 88 -4.36 -1.83 1.27
CA VAL A 88 -3.91 -1.80 -0.13
C VAL A 88 -4.96 -2.49 -1.00
N PRO A 89 -5.96 -1.79 -1.54
CA PRO A 89 -7.13 -2.39 -2.19
C PRO A 89 -6.87 -2.86 -3.63
N THR A 90 -5.72 -3.49 -3.89
CA THR A 90 -5.37 -3.99 -5.22
C THR A 90 -6.29 -5.13 -5.66
N SER A 91 -6.63 -6.04 -4.75
CA SER A 91 -7.47 -7.22 -5.06
C SER A 91 -8.96 -6.93 -4.94
N TYR A 92 -9.35 -6.09 -3.97
CA TYR A 92 -10.74 -5.65 -3.73
C TYR A 92 -10.98 -4.22 -4.23
N ASN A 93 -10.57 -3.98 -5.45
CA ASN A 93 -10.53 -2.65 -6.09
C ASN A 93 -11.90 -2.06 -6.45
N SER A 94 -12.99 -2.79 -6.21
CA SER A 94 -14.36 -2.27 -6.33
C SER A 94 -14.81 -1.47 -5.10
N VAL A 95 -14.06 -1.54 -3.99
CA VAL A 95 -14.40 -0.83 -2.75
C VAL A 95 -13.99 0.63 -2.87
N ARG A 96 -14.90 1.53 -2.55
CA ARG A 96 -14.66 2.98 -2.54
C ARG A 96 -13.97 3.41 -1.26
N GLU A 97 -13.23 4.52 -1.31
CA GLU A 97 -12.54 5.08 -0.14
C GLU A 97 -13.48 5.42 1.01
N ASP A 98 -14.67 5.97 0.71
CA ASP A 98 -15.67 6.29 1.72
C ASP A 98 -16.16 5.06 2.50
N GLU A 99 -16.21 3.89 1.86
CA GLU A 99 -16.53 2.63 2.51
C GLU A 99 -15.37 2.15 3.40
N LEU A 100 -14.11 2.28 2.93
CA LEU A 100 -12.94 1.98 3.74
C LEU A 100 -12.87 2.86 4.99
N VAL A 101 -13.15 4.15 4.85
CA VAL A 101 -13.20 5.11 5.97
C VAL A 101 -14.28 4.71 6.99
N LYS A 102 -15.48 4.31 6.55
CA LYS A 102 -16.55 3.81 7.45
C LYS A 102 -16.12 2.60 8.28
N HIS A 103 -15.24 1.76 7.74
CA HIS A 103 -14.65 0.63 8.45
C HIS A 103 -13.38 0.99 9.26
N GLY A 104 -13.03 2.28 9.30
CA GLY A 104 -11.96 2.79 10.16
C GLY A 104 -10.56 2.72 9.55
N PHE A 105 -10.42 2.56 8.24
CA PHE A 105 -9.13 2.76 7.58
C PHE A 105 -8.80 4.25 7.48
N ASN A 106 -7.52 4.58 7.72
CA ASN A 106 -7.01 5.95 7.70
C ASN A 106 -6.13 6.22 6.48
N ILE A 107 -5.44 5.18 5.99
CA ILE A 107 -4.50 5.28 4.88
C ILE A 107 -4.82 4.21 3.85
N VAL A 108 -4.99 4.63 2.60
CA VAL A 108 -5.20 3.75 1.44
C VAL A 108 -4.01 3.87 0.50
N ILE A 109 -3.36 2.74 0.17
CA ILE A 109 -2.18 2.72 -0.71
C ILE A 109 -2.55 2.15 -2.07
N TYR A 110 -2.44 2.96 -3.11
CA TYR A 110 -2.52 2.53 -4.52
C TYR A 110 -1.13 2.18 -5.04
N ALA A 111 -0.61 1.03 -4.62
CA ALA A 111 0.80 0.67 -4.68
C ALA A 111 1.42 0.59 -6.09
N ASN A 112 0.68 0.13 -7.10
CA ASN A 112 1.28 -0.21 -8.39
C ASN A 112 0.50 0.28 -9.63
N HIS A 113 -0.56 1.03 -9.44
CA HIS A 113 -1.46 1.44 -10.53
C HIS A 113 -0.75 2.30 -11.57
N LEU A 114 0.04 3.28 -11.14
CA LEU A 114 0.77 4.17 -12.05
C LEU A 114 1.85 3.41 -12.84
N PHE A 115 2.62 2.54 -12.18
CA PHE A 115 3.61 1.72 -12.86
C PHE A 115 2.98 0.77 -13.88
N ARG A 116 1.88 0.11 -13.51
CA ARG A 116 1.12 -0.77 -14.41
C ARG A 116 0.50 -0.03 -15.59
N ALA A 117 0.19 1.25 -15.46
CA ALA A 117 -0.25 2.10 -16.55
C ALA A 117 0.92 2.56 -17.43
N ALA A 118 2.02 2.97 -16.82
CA ALA A 118 3.19 3.52 -17.53
C ALA A 118 3.93 2.46 -18.36
N TYR A 119 4.11 1.25 -17.82
CA TYR A 119 4.89 0.20 -18.48
C TYR A 119 4.35 -0.17 -19.87
N PRO A 120 3.05 -0.50 -20.07
CA PRO A 120 2.52 -0.80 -21.40
C PRO A 120 2.61 0.38 -22.36
N ALA A 121 2.45 1.63 -21.86
CA ALA A 121 2.59 2.83 -22.68
C ALA A 121 4.03 2.99 -23.19
N MET A 122 5.02 2.84 -22.31
CA MET A 122 6.44 2.85 -22.70
C MET A 122 6.77 1.74 -23.71
N GLN A 123 6.29 0.52 -23.46
CA GLN A 123 6.49 -0.62 -24.37
C GLN A 123 5.89 -0.37 -25.76
N LYS A 124 4.68 0.20 -25.83
CA LYS A 124 4.01 0.56 -27.08
C LYS A 124 4.84 1.58 -27.86
N THR A 125 5.36 2.60 -27.19
CA THR A 125 6.21 3.63 -27.79
C THR A 125 7.50 3.04 -28.36
N VAL A 126 8.22 2.24 -27.57
CA VAL A 126 9.46 1.58 -28.02
C VAL A 126 9.21 0.68 -29.23
N ASN A 127 8.17 -0.15 -29.19
CA ASN A 127 7.81 -1.03 -30.29
C ASN A 127 7.47 -0.24 -31.57
N SER A 128 6.81 0.92 -31.44
CA SER A 128 6.53 1.79 -32.59
C SER A 128 7.81 2.33 -33.21
N ILE A 129 8.76 2.80 -32.43
CA ILE A 129 10.05 3.31 -32.89
C ILE A 129 10.86 2.21 -33.56
N LEU A 130 10.97 1.04 -32.94
CA LEU A 130 11.72 -0.11 -33.49
C LEU A 130 11.14 -0.58 -34.83
N LYS A 131 9.81 -0.65 -34.91
CA LYS A 131 9.12 -1.08 -36.15
C LYS A 131 9.33 -0.12 -37.31
N ASN A 132 9.33 1.19 -37.06
CA ASN A 132 9.35 2.22 -38.11
C ASN A 132 10.75 2.83 -38.33
N GLY A 133 11.75 2.52 -37.47
CA GLY A 133 13.08 3.12 -37.51
C GLY A 133 13.07 4.64 -37.22
N ARG A 134 11.98 5.19 -36.67
CA ARG A 134 11.81 6.61 -36.35
C ARG A 134 10.67 6.80 -35.33
N SER A 135 10.59 7.98 -34.72
CA SER A 135 9.62 8.29 -33.66
C SER A 135 8.28 8.86 -34.16
N LYS A 136 8.16 9.30 -35.43
CA LYS A 136 6.98 10.03 -35.94
C LYS A 136 5.65 9.34 -35.66
N GLU A 137 5.60 8.03 -35.79
CA GLU A 137 4.38 7.22 -35.56
C GLU A 137 3.99 7.11 -34.09
N ALA A 138 4.95 7.37 -33.18
CA ALA A 138 4.69 7.40 -31.74
C ALA A 138 4.16 8.75 -31.23
N ASP A 139 4.39 9.87 -31.95
CA ASP A 139 4.11 11.23 -31.48
C ASP A 139 2.68 11.45 -31.00
N LYS A 140 1.70 10.80 -31.64
CA LYS A 140 0.28 10.90 -31.25
C LYS A 140 -0.05 10.31 -29.89
N GLU A 141 0.81 9.45 -29.37
CA GLU A 141 0.66 8.79 -28.07
C GLU A 141 1.49 9.49 -26.98
N LEU A 142 2.29 10.48 -27.36
CA LEU A 142 3.20 11.18 -26.45
C LEU A 142 2.61 12.51 -25.99
N ILE A 143 2.89 12.86 -24.76
CA ILE A 143 2.70 14.22 -24.25
C ILE A 143 3.73 15.16 -24.92
N SER A 144 3.34 16.36 -25.28
CA SER A 144 4.27 17.31 -25.93
C SER A 144 5.42 17.71 -25.00
N ILE A 145 6.59 17.99 -25.58
CA ILE A 145 7.78 18.45 -24.85
C ILE A 145 7.44 19.70 -24.01
N LYS A 146 6.69 20.66 -24.59
CA LYS A 146 6.23 21.86 -23.88
C LYS A 146 5.50 21.48 -22.58
N LYS A 147 4.55 20.54 -22.66
CA LYS A 147 3.75 20.09 -21.52
C LYS A 147 4.58 19.36 -20.47
N ILE A 148 5.60 18.59 -20.90
CA ILE A 148 6.56 17.92 -19.97
C ILE A 148 7.37 18.96 -19.20
N LEU A 149 7.87 20.00 -19.87
CA LEU A 149 8.65 21.06 -19.23
C LEU A 149 7.81 21.86 -18.23
N GLU A 150 6.51 22.04 -18.51
CA GLU A 150 5.58 22.72 -17.59
C GLU A 150 5.31 21.93 -16.30
N LEU A 151 5.57 20.61 -16.27
CA LEU A 151 5.39 19.79 -15.06
C LEU A 151 6.45 20.06 -13.98
N ILE A 152 7.60 20.62 -14.36
CA ILE A 152 8.70 20.92 -13.45
C ILE A 152 8.77 22.43 -13.25
N PRO A 153 8.37 22.98 -12.08
CA PRO A 153 8.46 24.42 -11.83
C PRO A 153 9.89 24.95 -12.03
N GLY A 154 10.05 26.01 -12.84
CA GLY A 154 11.35 26.63 -13.08
C GLY A 154 12.15 26.10 -14.28
N THR A 155 11.70 25.07 -14.96
CA THR A 155 12.25 24.69 -16.29
C THR A 155 11.50 25.49 -17.37
N LYS A 156 12.12 26.58 -17.84
CA LYS A 156 11.69 27.32 -19.03
C LYS A 156 12.76 27.21 -20.09
#